data_50f1a9e970984b4344a9a483d1b36ab9
#
_entry.id   50f1a9e970984b4344a9a483d1b36ab9
#
_cell.length_a   1.000
_cell.length_b   1.000
_cell.length_c   1.000
_cell.angle_alpha   90.00
_cell.angle_beta   90.00
_cell.angle_gamma   90.00
#
_symmetry.space_group_name_H-M   'P 1'
#
loop_
_entity.id
_entity.type
_entity.pdbx_description
1 polymer ?
#
loop_
_entity_poly.entity_id
_entity_poly.type
_entity_poly.pdbx_seq_one_letter_code
_entity_poly.pdbx_strand_id
1 'polypeptide(L)'
;MENEIEYVKLFMQFESDDLPVLYFYEVDLRDNRFLLREINVFADRTVKIDDDPYRDVIEVCPIPTVEELNAKVWGEGFYAAVISKEEFDELWNTKIYRGNLTADFIS
;
A
#
# COMPACT_ATOMS: atom_id res chain seq x y z
N MET A 1 -24.14 -4.22 -3.73
CA MET A 1 -23.56 -3.78 -2.48
C MET A 1 -22.28 -3.02 -2.70
N GLU A 2 -22.14 -1.90 -2.08
CA GLU A 2 -20.96 -1.08 -2.25
C GLU A 2 -19.73 -1.73 -1.65
N ASN A 3 -18.61 -1.54 -2.30
CA ASN A 3 -17.33 -1.92 -1.70
C ASN A 3 -16.97 -0.83 -0.70
N GLU A 4 -16.97 -1.21 0.56
CA GLU A 4 -16.66 -0.26 1.62
C GLU A 4 -15.18 -0.28 1.98
N ILE A 5 -14.43 -1.21 1.41
CA ILE A 5 -13.00 -1.37 1.63
C ILE A 5 -12.30 -1.33 0.28
N GLU A 6 -11.25 -0.54 0.18
CA GLU A 6 -10.42 -0.47 -1.01
C GLU A 6 -9.04 -1.01 -0.69
N TYR A 7 -8.47 -1.78 -1.60
CA TYR A 7 -7.13 -2.32 -1.45
C TYR A 7 -6.22 -1.65 -2.46
N VAL A 8 -5.13 -1.05 -1.98
CA VAL A 8 -4.25 -0.23 -2.80
C VAL A 8 -2.83 -0.77 -2.72
N LYS A 9 -2.19 -0.84 -3.87
CA LYS A 9 -0.80 -1.21 -4.01
C LYS A 9 -0.03 0.05 -4.39
N LEU A 10 1.00 0.40 -3.62
CA LEU A 10 1.78 1.60 -3.83
C LEU A 10 3.24 1.25 -4.04
N PHE A 11 3.74 1.57 -5.22
CA PHE A 11 5.18 1.44 -5.51
C PHE A 11 5.89 2.71 -5.08
N MET A 12 7.03 2.53 -4.40
CA MET A 12 7.88 3.65 -4.01
C MET A 12 9.23 3.46 -4.68
N GLN A 13 9.53 4.33 -5.64
CA GLN A 13 10.74 4.22 -6.43
C GLN A 13 11.84 5.15 -5.94
N PHE A 14 12.31 4.88 -4.73
CA PHE A 14 13.45 5.57 -4.15
C PHE A 14 14.54 4.56 -3.88
N GLU A 15 15.79 5.01 -3.99
CA GLU A 15 16.94 4.16 -3.69
C GLU A 15 17.21 4.18 -2.20
N SER A 16 16.76 3.13 -1.51
CA SER A 16 17.03 2.99 -0.09
C SER A 16 16.88 1.52 0.27
N ASP A 17 17.89 0.97 0.92
CA ASP A 17 17.87 -0.41 1.38
C ASP A 17 17.06 -0.57 2.67
N ASP A 18 16.80 0.53 3.35
CA ASP A 18 16.15 0.49 4.67
C ASP A 18 14.63 0.68 4.61
N LEU A 19 14.12 1.09 3.46
CA LEU A 19 12.69 1.39 3.32
C LEU A 19 12.02 0.38 2.39
N PRO A 20 10.71 0.13 2.61
CA PRO A 20 9.98 -0.72 1.68
C PRO A 20 9.93 -0.11 0.29
N VAL A 21 9.86 -0.97 -0.73
CA VAL A 21 9.68 -0.54 -2.12
C VAL A 21 8.22 -0.67 -2.54
N LEU A 22 7.42 -1.40 -1.76
CA LEU A 22 6.00 -1.58 -2.01
C LEU A 22 5.23 -1.48 -0.71
N TYR A 23 4.08 -0.83 -0.78
CA TYR A 23 3.13 -0.77 0.32
C TYR A 23 1.79 -1.28 -0.18
N PHE A 24 1.11 -2.05 0.67
CA PHE A 24 -0.25 -2.49 0.39
C PHE A 24 -1.13 -1.98 1.52
N TYR A 25 -2.22 -1.29 1.17
CA TYR A 25 -3.11 -0.67 2.14
C TYR A 25 -4.51 -1.25 2.05
N GLU A 26 -5.08 -1.58 3.20
CA GLU A 26 -6.51 -1.86 3.32
C GLU A 26 -7.17 -0.61 3.86
N VAL A 27 -8.00 0.04 3.06
CA VAL A 27 -8.53 1.38 3.33
C VAL A 27 -10.03 1.33 3.53
N ASP A 28 -10.50 1.90 4.65
CA ASP A 28 -11.92 1.96 4.95
C ASP A 28 -12.53 3.20 4.30
N LEU A 29 -13.35 2.98 3.27
CA LEU A 29 -13.96 4.08 2.52
C LEU A 29 -15.06 4.78 3.32
N ARG A 30 -15.62 4.11 4.33
CA ARG A 30 -16.67 4.70 5.16
C ARG A 30 -16.13 5.59 6.26
N ASP A 31 -14.84 5.49 6.54
CA ASP A 31 -14.22 6.22 7.64
C ASP A 31 -13.09 7.09 7.11
N ASN A 32 -13.42 7.90 6.11
CA ASN A 32 -12.51 8.90 5.55
C ASN A 32 -11.17 8.31 5.14
N ARG A 33 -11.20 7.16 4.45
CA ARG A 33 -10.03 6.46 3.94
C ARG A 33 -9.03 6.13 5.05
N PHE A 34 -9.57 5.67 6.17
CA PHE A 34 -8.77 5.23 7.31
C PHE A 34 -8.03 3.95 6.97
N LEU A 35 -6.74 3.87 7.30
CA LEU A 35 -5.92 2.71 7.02
C LEU A 35 -6.16 1.63 8.08
N LEU A 36 -6.60 0.45 7.64
CA LEU A 36 -6.93 -0.65 8.54
C LEU A 36 -5.76 -1.61 8.72
N ARG A 37 -5.14 -2.03 7.61
CA ARG A 37 -3.98 -2.93 7.64
C ARG A 37 -2.99 -2.48 6.60
N GLU A 38 -1.71 -2.73 6.88
CA GLU A 38 -0.64 -2.36 5.98
C GLU A 38 0.31 -3.52 5.78
N ILE A 39 0.77 -3.71 4.54
CA ILE A 39 1.81 -4.68 4.23
C ILE A 39 2.95 -3.94 3.57
N ASN A 40 4.17 -4.21 4.03
CA ASN A 40 5.39 -3.59 3.48
C ASN A 40 6.26 -4.66 2.85
N VAL A 41 6.68 -4.45 1.61
CA VAL A 41 7.56 -5.37 0.90
C VAL A 41 8.87 -4.65 0.59
N PHE A 42 9.97 -5.27 0.95
CA PHE A 42 11.30 -4.68 0.79
C PHE A 42 11.96 -5.19 -0.50
N ALA A 43 13.06 -4.55 -0.88
CA ALA A 43 13.73 -4.89 -2.13
C ALA A 43 14.23 -6.33 -2.17
N ASP A 44 14.53 -6.91 -1.00
CA ASP A 44 14.95 -8.31 -0.90
C ASP A 44 13.77 -9.27 -0.77
N ARG A 45 12.54 -8.76 -0.96
CA ARG A 45 11.28 -9.49 -0.89
C ARG A 45 10.87 -9.88 0.53
N THR A 46 11.50 -9.32 1.55
CA THR A 46 11.02 -9.46 2.92
C THR A 46 9.66 -8.78 3.03
N VAL A 47 8.71 -9.46 3.69
CA VAL A 47 7.35 -8.94 3.87
C VAL A 47 7.09 -8.72 5.35
N LYS A 48 6.63 -7.52 5.69
CA LYS A 48 6.23 -7.18 7.06
C LYS A 48 4.78 -6.72 7.05
N ILE A 49 4.02 -7.13 8.04
CA ILE A 49 2.60 -6.78 8.14
C ILE A 49 2.37 -5.94 9.39
N ASP A 50 1.34 -5.09 9.35
CA ASP A 50 0.97 -4.24 10.47
C ASP A 50 -0.55 -4.17 10.52
N ASP A 51 -1.14 -4.67 11.62
CA ASP A 51 -2.59 -4.65 11.81
C ASP A 51 -3.04 -3.44 12.63
N ASP A 52 -2.11 -2.56 12.99
CA ASP A 52 -2.41 -1.34 13.73
C ASP A 52 -1.46 -0.23 13.28
N PRO A 53 -1.61 0.26 12.03
CA PRO A 53 -0.64 1.19 11.44
C PRO A 53 -0.53 2.53 12.16
N TYR A 54 -1.52 2.89 12.96
CA TYR A 54 -1.51 4.17 13.66
C TYR A 54 -1.11 4.06 15.13
N ARG A 55 -0.61 2.90 15.54
CA ARG A 55 -0.30 2.64 16.96
C ARG A 55 0.57 3.71 17.59
N ASP A 56 1.59 4.14 16.88
CA ASP A 56 2.58 5.05 17.42
C ASP A 56 2.56 6.43 16.77
N VAL A 57 1.47 6.76 16.05
CA VAL A 57 1.39 8.06 15.40
C VAL A 57 0.54 9.03 16.21
N ILE A 58 0.91 10.30 16.13
CA ILE A 58 0.22 11.35 16.85
C ILE A 58 -1.03 11.79 16.11
N GLU A 59 -0.95 11.78 14.80
CA GLU A 59 -1.99 12.30 13.93
C GLU A 59 -2.34 11.28 12.86
N VAL A 60 -3.64 11.00 12.71
CA VAL A 60 -4.12 10.05 11.70
C VAL A 60 -4.37 10.81 10.40
N CYS A 61 -3.67 10.40 9.35
CA CYS A 61 -3.84 11.00 8.02
C CYS A 61 -4.53 10.00 7.10
N PRO A 62 -5.57 10.44 6.38
CA PRO A 62 -6.23 9.55 5.43
C PRO A 62 -5.28 9.13 4.31
N ILE A 63 -5.51 7.93 3.76
CA ILE A 63 -4.75 7.46 2.61
C ILE A 63 -5.32 8.14 1.36
N PRO A 64 -4.51 8.82 0.54
CA PRO A 64 -5.01 9.42 -0.69
C PRO A 64 -5.57 8.38 -1.65
N THR A 65 -6.38 8.82 -2.59
CA THR A 65 -6.88 7.93 -3.63
C THR A 65 -5.74 7.53 -4.57
N VAL A 66 -5.97 6.44 -5.33
CA VAL A 66 -4.99 6.03 -6.35
C VAL A 66 -4.74 7.16 -7.33
N GLU A 67 -5.80 7.88 -7.72
CA GLU A 67 -5.69 9.03 -8.61
C GLU A 67 -4.77 10.10 -8.03
N GLU A 68 -4.96 10.43 -6.75
CA GLU A 68 -4.15 11.43 -6.08
C GLU A 68 -2.71 11.00 -5.93
N LEU A 69 -2.49 9.72 -5.60
CA LEU A 69 -1.13 9.19 -5.46
C LEU A 69 -0.40 9.23 -6.79
N ASN A 70 -1.09 8.89 -7.88
CA ASN A 70 -0.50 8.95 -9.22
C ASN A 70 -0.33 10.39 -9.71
N ALA A 71 -1.08 11.33 -9.14
CA ALA A 71 -0.90 12.75 -9.40
C ALA A 71 0.23 13.35 -8.55
N LYS A 72 0.96 12.49 -7.84
CA LYS A 72 2.18 12.85 -7.10
C LYS A 72 1.92 13.70 -5.85
N VAL A 73 0.75 13.48 -5.22
CA VAL A 73 0.42 14.21 -4.00
C VAL A 73 1.42 13.91 -2.86
N TRP A 74 2.02 12.72 -2.86
CA TRP A 74 3.07 12.35 -1.91
C TRP A 74 4.48 12.49 -2.48
N GLY A 75 4.63 12.72 -3.78
CA GLY A 75 5.93 12.87 -4.40
C GLY A 75 6.06 12.15 -5.72
N GLU A 76 7.17 12.42 -6.42
CA GLU A 76 7.39 11.92 -7.76
C GLU A 76 7.64 10.41 -7.84
N GLY A 77 8.15 9.80 -6.79
CA GLY A 77 8.51 8.39 -6.82
C GLY A 77 7.38 7.43 -6.49
N PHE A 78 6.14 7.91 -6.38
CA PHE A 78 5.01 7.07 -5.97
C PHE A 78 4.09 6.76 -7.15
N TYR A 79 3.74 5.46 -7.30
CA TYR A 79 2.80 4.99 -8.32
C TYR A 79 1.87 3.98 -7.66
N ALA A 80 0.56 4.12 -7.90
CA ALA A 80 -0.44 3.33 -7.17
C ALA A 80 -1.42 2.64 -8.11
N ALA A 81 -2.00 1.54 -7.64
CA ALA A 81 -3.04 0.82 -8.35
C ALA A 81 -3.98 0.15 -7.35
N VAL A 82 -5.24 -0.03 -7.75
CA VAL A 82 -6.19 -0.79 -6.95
C VAL A 82 -5.96 -2.28 -7.20
N ILE A 83 -6.00 -3.08 -6.16
CA ILE A 83 -5.88 -4.53 -6.26
C ILE A 83 -7.14 -5.18 -5.67
N SER A 84 -7.25 -6.51 -5.82
CA SER A 84 -8.38 -7.24 -5.28
C SER A 84 -8.17 -7.56 -3.80
N LYS A 85 -9.28 -7.82 -3.11
CA LYS A 85 -9.22 -8.29 -1.74
C LYS A 85 -8.45 -9.60 -1.65
N GLU A 86 -8.65 -10.49 -2.63
CA GLU A 86 -8.00 -11.79 -2.65
C GLU A 86 -6.49 -11.66 -2.75
N GLU A 87 -6.02 -10.73 -3.55
CA GLU A 87 -4.58 -10.48 -3.69
C GLU A 87 -4.00 -9.98 -2.36
N PHE A 88 -4.69 -9.05 -1.71
CA PHE A 88 -4.24 -8.53 -0.42
C PHE A 88 -4.23 -9.63 0.64
N ASP A 89 -5.32 -10.39 0.73
CA ASP A 89 -5.45 -11.43 1.76
C ASP A 89 -4.43 -12.55 1.58
N GLU A 90 -4.15 -12.92 0.34
CA GLU A 90 -3.14 -13.94 0.07
C GLU A 90 -1.76 -13.48 0.55
N LEU A 91 -1.40 -12.25 0.24
CA LEU A 91 -0.12 -11.70 0.68
C LEU A 91 -0.06 -11.61 2.22
N TRP A 92 -1.16 -11.16 2.83
CA TRP A 92 -1.24 -11.06 4.28
C TRP A 92 -1.02 -12.41 4.95
N ASN A 93 -1.64 -13.45 4.40
CA ASN A 93 -1.60 -14.79 5.00
C ASN A 93 -0.30 -15.52 4.72
N THR A 94 0.24 -15.41 3.51
CA THR A 94 1.43 -16.16 3.12
C THR A 94 2.72 -15.41 3.43
N LYS A 95 2.68 -14.09 3.40
CA LYS A 95 3.85 -13.21 3.55
C LYS A 95 4.92 -13.51 2.49
N ILE A 96 4.43 -13.90 1.30
CA ILE A 96 5.29 -14.18 0.14
C ILE A 96 4.82 -13.32 -1.02
N TYR A 97 5.70 -12.45 -1.51
CA TYR A 97 5.39 -11.60 -2.65
C TYR A 97 6.27 -11.99 -3.83
N ARG A 98 5.63 -12.38 -4.94
CA ARG A 98 6.33 -12.81 -6.15
C ARG A 98 6.11 -11.86 -7.34
N GLY A 99 5.40 -10.78 -7.12
CA GLY A 99 5.11 -9.83 -8.19
C GLY A 99 6.26 -8.87 -8.44
N ASN A 100 5.97 -7.86 -9.25
CA ASN A 100 6.94 -6.83 -9.59
C ASN A 100 7.24 -5.94 -8.40
N LEU A 101 8.49 -5.54 -8.28
CA LEU A 101 8.91 -4.59 -7.25
C LEU A 101 9.00 -3.17 -7.80
N THR A 102 8.76 -2.99 -9.10
CA THR A 102 8.77 -1.67 -9.72
C THR A 102 7.46 -1.46 -10.48
N ALA A 103 7.15 -0.19 -10.74
CA ALA A 103 5.88 0.18 -11.35
C ALA A 103 5.91 0.07 -12.89
N ASP A 104 6.19 -1.12 -13.39
CA ASP A 104 6.32 -1.34 -14.83
C ASP A 104 5.01 -1.10 -15.58
N PHE A 105 3.89 -1.25 -14.89
CA PHE A 105 2.58 -1.05 -15.51
C PHE A 105 2.33 0.42 -15.88
N ILE A 106 3.18 1.31 -15.42
CA ILE A 106 3.03 2.75 -15.71
C ILE A 106 3.60 3.12 -17.08
N SER A 107 4.53 2.35 -17.58
CA SER A 107 5.20 2.65 -18.83
C SER A 107 4.31 2.61 -20.06
#